data_0fc225048153ec9d747addb99a5459ae
#
_entry.id   0fc225048153ec9d747addb99a5459ae
#
_cell.length_a   1.000
_cell.length_b   1.000
_cell.length_c   1.000
_cell.angle_alpha   90.00
_cell.angle_beta   90.00
_cell.angle_gamma   90.00
#
_symmetry.space_group_name_H-M   'P 1'
#
loop_
_entity.id
_entity.type
_entity.pdbx_description
1 polymer ?
#
loop_
_entity_poly.entity_id
_entity_poly.type
_entity_poly.pdbx_seq_one_letter_code
_entity_poly.pdbx_strand_id
1 'polypeptide(L)'
;MSETPDAPETAGAPAPFRAPPLPLGDRNGNPPGISFWALVREDFATHDRDLGSQGFWALFWHRFGNWRMGVRPRLLRLPLSLIYRTMFKASEIFCGVKLSYNVAVGRRLRIDHFGGMILGARSIGDDVIVRQNTTMGINSPADLNAKPMIGNRVTIGAGAVIVGHVTIGDDVVIGANAVVTRDVPARHLAAGVPAQIRPRRDLPPA
;
A
#
# COMPACT_ATOMS: atom_id res chain seq x y z
N MET A 1 21.28 56.29 12.31
CA MET A 1 20.96 55.50 11.12
C MET A 1 21.55 54.12 11.37
N SER A 2 20.71 53.19 11.81
CA SER A 2 21.08 51.80 12.08
C SER A 2 20.45 50.92 10.97
N GLU A 3 21.29 50.42 10.11
CA GLU A 3 20.87 49.46 9.08
C GLU A 3 20.55 48.11 9.81
N THR A 4 19.32 47.66 9.65
CA THR A 4 18.90 46.30 9.96
C THR A 4 19.46 45.34 8.91
N PRO A 5 20.12 44.25 9.27
CA PRO A 5 20.58 43.28 8.29
C PRO A 5 19.40 42.57 7.65
N ASP A 6 19.43 42.46 6.34
CA ASP A 6 18.49 41.70 5.51
C ASP A 6 18.37 40.24 5.98
N ALA A 7 17.13 39.81 6.16
CA ALA A 7 16.83 38.41 6.43
C ALA A 7 17.19 37.57 5.17
N PRO A 8 17.77 36.37 5.35
CA PRO A 8 18.11 35.53 4.22
C PRO A 8 16.83 35.10 3.46
N GLU A 9 16.86 35.36 2.16
CA GLU A 9 15.87 34.96 1.16
C GLU A 9 15.58 33.45 1.31
N THR A 10 14.37 33.10 1.74
CA THR A 10 13.93 31.69 1.88
C THR A 10 13.96 31.05 0.51
N ALA A 11 14.93 30.16 0.30
CA ALA A 11 14.98 29.30 -0.87
C ALA A 11 13.59 28.71 -1.13
N GLY A 12 13.03 28.97 -2.30
CA GLY A 12 11.68 28.61 -2.68
C GLY A 12 11.42 27.13 -2.39
N ALA A 13 10.34 26.84 -1.64
CA ALA A 13 9.91 25.48 -1.39
C ALA A 13 9.81 24.71 -2.73
N PRO A 14 10.34 23.50 -2.84
CA PRO A 14 10.22 22.72 -4.07
C PRO A 14 8.74 22.59 -4.44
N ALA A 15 8.45 22.77 -5.75
CA ALA A 15 7.09 22.68 -6.26
C ALA A 15 6.43 21.37 -5.77
N PRO A 16 5.18 21.42 -5.28
CA PRO A 16 4.52 20.25 -4.74
C PRO A 16 4.50 19.15 -5.81
N PHE A 17 5.05 17.99 -5.46
CA PHE A 17 5.02 16.80 -6.32
C PHE A 17 3.56 16.46 -6.64
N ARG A 18 3.14 16.72 -7.88
CA ARG A 18 1.83 16.27 -8.36
C ARG A 18 1.96 14.82 -8.76
N ALA A 19 1.53 13.93 -7.89
CA ALA A 19 1.40 12.53 -8.24
C ALA A 19 0.52 12.38 -9.48
N PRO A 20 0.87 11.49 -10.43
CA PRO A 20 0.00 11.21 -11.58
C PRO A 20 -1.38 10.75 -11.09
N PRO A 21 -2.46 10.91 -11.87
CA PRO A 21 -3.79 10.48 -11.48
C PRO A 21 -3.80 8.99 -11.09
N LEU A 22 -4.69 8.62 -10.17
CA LEU A 22 -4.85 7.22 -9.76
C LEU A 22 -5.26 6.37 -10.97
N PRO A 23 -4.82 5.09 -11.03
CA PRO A 23 -5.28 4.16 -12.06
C PRO A 23 -6.80 4.08 -12.09
N LEU A 24 -7.40 4.19 -13.28
CA LEU A 24 -8.86 4.12 -13.47
C LEU A 24 -9.45 2.75 -13.12
N GLY A 25 -8.63 1.72 -12.91
CA GLY A 25 -9.08 0.36 -12.65
C GLY A 25 -9.81 -0.26 -13.86
N ASP A 26 -9.53 0.19 -15.06
CA ASP A 26 -10.16 -0.22 -16.32
C ASP A 26 -9.47 -1.40 -17.01
N ARG A 27 -8.32 -1.81 -16.50
CA ARG A 27 -7.46 -2.89 -17.01
C ARG A 27 -6.96 -3.79 -15.88
N ASN A 28 -6.40 -4.96 -16.27
CA ASN A 28 -5.75 -5.85 -15.32
C ASN A 28 -4.51 -5.17 -14.72
N GLY A 29 -4.54 -4.94 -13.41
CA GLY A 29 -3.47 -4.32 -12.63
C GLY A 29 -2.59 -5.31 -11.87
N ASN A 30 -2.73 -6.62 -12.08
CA ASN A 30 -1.81 -7.60 -11.53
C ASN A 30 -0.40 -7.44 -12.13
N PRO A 31 0.66 -7.85 -11.42
CA PRO A 31 2.02 -7.82 -11.93
C PRO A 31 2.13 -8.45 -13.32
N PRO A 32 2.83 -7.80 -14.28
CA PRO A 32 3.01 -8.35 -15.62
C PRO A 32 3.95 -9.57 -15.61
N GLY A 33 3.87 -10.38 -16.67
CA GLY A 33 4.79 -11.52 -16.85
C GLY A 33 4.48 -12.76 -16.00
N ILE A 34 3.43 -12.72 -15.18
CA ILE A 34 3.01 -13.86 -14.37
C ILE A 34 1.52 -14.17 -14.60
N SER A 35 1.17 -15.46 -14.75
CA SER A 35 -0.22 -15.85 -14.89
C SER A 35 -0.99 -15.70 -13.57
N PHE A 36 -2.32 -15.54 -13.65
CA PHE A 36 -3.17 -15.41 -12.46
C PHE A 36 -2.96 -16.56 -11.46
N TRP A 37 -2.98 -17.81 -11.93
CA TRP A 37 -2.83 -18.98 -11.04
C TRP A 37 -1.41 -19.13 -10.48
N ALA A 38 -0.39 -18.73 -11.23
CA ALA A 38 0.99 -18.70 -10.70
C ALA A 38 1.14 -17.65 -9.60
N LEU A 39 0.53 -16.48 -9.79
CA LEU A 39 0.51 -15.41 -8.79
C LEU A 39 -0.25 -15.85 -7.52
N VAL A 40 -1.42 -16.47 -7.66
CA VAL A 40 -2.19 -17.02 -6.53
C VAL A 40 -1.39 -18.08 -5.77
N ARG A 41 -0.68 -18.96 -6.47
CA ARG A 41 0.18 -19.97 -5.82
C ARG A 41 1.32 -19.32 -5.03
N GLU A 42 1.90 -18.26 -5.56
CA GLU A 42 2.93 -17.50 -4.87
C GLU A 42 2.38 -16.80 -3.63
N ASP A 43 1.23 -16.12 -3.76
CA ASP A 43 0.56 -15.46 -2.63
C ASP A 43 0.16 -16.49 -1.54
N PHE A 44 -0.27 -17.71 -1.93
CA PHE A 44 -0.57 -18.80 -1.01
C PHE A 44 0.69 -19.29 -0.27
N ALA A 45 1.80 -19.44 -0.99
CA ALA A 45 3.08 -19.80 -0.39
C ALA A 45 3.59 -18.73 0.60
N THR A 46 3.38 -17.44 0.27
CA THR A 46 3.73 -16.31 1.12
C THR A 46 2.93 -16.30 2.44
N HIS A 47 1.73 -16.88 2.44
CA HIS A 47 0.87 -17.06 3.62
C HIS A 47 0.97 -18.47 4.22
N ASP A 48 2.16 -19.07 4.19
CA ASP A 48 2.49 -20.36 4.80
C ASP A 48 1.64 -21.54 4.30
N ARG A 49 1.00 -21.40 3.13
CA ARG A 49 0.05 -22.36 2.55
C ARG A 49 -1.15 -22.67 3.46
N ASP A 50 -1.53 -21.70 4.27
CA ASP A 50 -2.65 -21.79 5.18
C ASP A 50 -3.94 -21.30 4.53
N LEU A 51 -4.89 -22.21 4.29
CA LEU A 51 -6.23 -21.87 3.79
C LEU A 51 -7.09 -21.13 4.83
N GLY A 52 -6.71 -21.15 6.10
CA GLY A 52 -7.32 -20.34 7.16
C GLY A 52 -6.86 -18.90 7.18
N SER A 53 -5.83 -18.55 6.41
CA SER A 53 -5.28 -17.19 6.37
C SER A 53 -6.26 -16.19 5.75
N GLN A 54 -6.76 -15.26 6.55
CA GLN A 54 -7.60 -14.16 6.09
C GLN A 54 -6.85 -13.22 5.13
N GLY A 55 -5.55 -13.01 5.38
CA GLY A 55 -4.67 -12.21 4.51
C GLY A 55 -4.58 -12.79 3.11
N PHE A 56 -4.42 -14.12 2.99
CA PHE A 56 -4.45 -14.80 1.70
C PHE A 56 -5.77 -14.57 0.96
N TRP A 57 -6.91 -14.74 1.60
CA TRP A 57 -8.21 -14.58 0.94
C TRP A 57 -8.49 -13.14 0.52
N ALA A 58 -8.10 -12.16 1.34
CA ALA A 58 -8.21 -10.74 0.97
C ALA A 58 -7.37 -10.43 -0.28
N LEU A 59 -6.14 -10.96 -0.34
CA LEU A 59 -5.25 -10.80 -1.51
C LEU A 59 -5.75 -11.59 -2.72
N PHE A 60 -6.27 -12.81 -2.55
CA PHE A 60 -6.87 -13.59 -3.62
C PHE A 60 -7.99 -12.81 -4.32
N TRP A 61 -8.91 -12.21 -3.58
CA TRP A 61 -10.02 -11.44 -4.16
C TRP A 61 -9.53 -10.14 -4.80
N HIS A 62 -8.49 -9.54 -4.27
CA HIS A 62 -7.82 -8.42 -4.94
C HIS A 62 -7.25 -8.84 -6.29
N ARG A 63 -6.52 -9.96 -6.37
CA ARG A 63 -5.96 -10.51 -7.61
C ARG A 63 -7.05 -10.86 -8.62
N PHE A 64 -8.13 -11.50 -8.17
CA PHE A 64 -9.30 -11.80 -8.98
C PHE A 64 -9.95 -10.52 -9.51
N GLY A 65 -10.07 -9.50 -8.64
CA GLY A 65 -10.58 -8.19 -9.00
C GLY A 65 -9.82 -7.54 -10.16
N ASN A 66 -8.49 -7.69 -10.17
CA ASN A 66 -7.64 -7.21 -11.26
C ASN A 66 -7.75 -8.09 -12.51
N TRP A 67 -7.62 -9.41 -12.35
CA TRP A 67 -7.67 -10.37 -13.45
C TRP A 67 -8.94 -10.23 -14.30
N ARG A 68 -10.11 -10.09 -13.65
CA ARG A 68 -11.39 -9.93 -14.36
C ARG A 68 -11.41 -8.73 -15.30
N MET A 69 -10.60 -7.68 -15.02
CA MET A 69 -10.54 -6.50 -15.90
C MET A 69 -9.85 -6.77 -17.22
N GLY A 70 -9.08 -7.86 -17.34
CA GLY A 70 -8.51 -8.38 -18.59
C GLY A 70 -9.48 -9.21 -19.43
N VAL A 71 -10.62 -9.63 -18.88
CA VAL A 71 -11.57 -10.49 -19.59
C VAL A 71 -12.31 -9.71 -20.69
N ARG A 72 -12.32 -10.25 -21.89
CA ARG A 72 -13.05 -9.74 -23.07
C ARG A 72 -13.94 -10.87 -23.63
N PRO A 73 -15.14 -10.59 -24.18
CA PRO A 73 -15.84 -9.30 -24.26
C PRO A 73 -16.37 -8.80 -22.91
N ARG A 74 -16.69 -7.51 -22.84
CA ARG A 74 -17.16 -6.85 -21.59
C ARG A 74 -18.39 -7.52 -20.95
N LEU A 75 -19.24 -8.16 -21.76
CA LEU A 75 -20.44 -8.83 -21.27
C LEU A 75 -20.10 -9.99 -20.31
N LEU A 76 -19.03 -10.74 -20.58
CA LEU A 76 -18.56 -11.81 -19.68
C LEU A 76 -18.01 -11.28 -18.37
N ARG A 77 -17.66 -10.00 -18.31
CA ARG A 77 -17.16 -9.33 -17.11
C ARG A 77 -18.25 -9.00 -16.09
N LEU A 78 -19.52 -8.92 -16.52
CA LEU A 78 -20.62 -8.56 -15.62
C LEU A 78 -20.79 -9.56 -14.47
N PRO A 79 -20.94 -10.89 -14.70
CA PRO A 79 -21.06 -11.85 -13.61
C PRO A 79 -19.78 -11.91 -12.74
N LEU A 80 -18.60 -11.81 -13.36
CA LEU A 80 -17.33 -11.78 -12.62
C LEU A 80 -17.24 -10.52 -11.71
N SER A 81 -17.79 -9.40 -12.16
CA SER A 81 -17.82 -8.17 -11.37
C SER A 81 -18.80 -8.27 -10.19
N LEU A 82 -19.91 -8.97 -10.36
CA LEU A 82 -20.84 -9.24 -9.27
C LEU A 82 -20.17 -10.14 -8.22
N ILE A 83 -19.54 -11.24 -8.64
CA ILE A 83 -18.77 -12.13 -7.75
C ILE A 83 -17.71 -11.30 -7.00
N TYR A 84 -16.91 -10.51 -7.72
CA TYR A 84 -15.89 -9.67 -7.08
C TYR A 84 -16.49 -8.74 -6.02
N ARG A 85 -17.58 -8.02 -6.34
CA ARG A 85 -18.20 -7.07 -5.40
C ARG A 85 -18.69 -7.76 -4.14
N THR A 86 -19.34 -8.93 -4.29
CA THR A 86 -19.81 -9.73 -3.14
C THR A 86 -18.64 -10.21 -2.29
N MET A 87 -17.62 -10.77 -2.93
CA MET A 87 -16.47 -11.34 -2.21
C MET A 87 -15.55 -10.26 -1.63
N PHE A 88 -15.44 -9.10 -2.28
CA PHE A 88 -14.76 -7.95 -1.70
C PHE A 88 -15.45 -7.49 -0.41
N LYS A 89 -16.80 -7.42 -0.42
CA LYS A 89 -17.56 -7.11 0.80
C LYS A 89 -17.44 -8.20 1.85
N ALA A 90 -17.42 -9.46 1.47
CA ALA A 90 -17.15 -10.57 2.37
C ALA A 90 -15.75 -10.47 3.01
N SER A 91 -14.71 -10.09 2.24
CA SER A 91 -13.38 -9.85 2.79
C SER A 91 -13.35 -8.71 3.80
N GLU A 92 -14.10 -7.62 3.57
CA GLU A 92 -14.23 -6.55 4.58
C GLU A 92 -14.86 -7.06 5.88
N ILE A 93 -15.87 -7.94 5.79
CA ILE A 93 -16.61 -8.44 6.96
C ILE A 93 -15.85 -9.55 7.69
N PHE A 94 -15.39 -10.58 6.96
CA PHE A 94 -14.82 -11.79 7.56
C PHE A 94 -13.30 -11.75 7.73
N CYS A 95 -12.60 -10.99 6.88
CA CYS A 95 -11.15 -10.83 6.98
C CYS A 95 -10.73 -9.51 7.64
N GLY A 96 -11.66 -8.55 7.80
CA GLY A 96 -11.34 -7.23 8.33
C GLY A 96 -10.35 -6.44 7.47
N VAL A 97 -10.24 -6.77 6.16
CA VAL A 97 -9.26 -6.17 5.24
C VAL A 97 -9.97 -5.49 4.08
N LYS A 98 -9.77 -4.20 3.94
CA LYS A 98 -10.22 -3.41 2.79
C LYS A 98 -9.05 -3.17 1.85
N LEU A 99 -8.89 -4.04 0.84
CA LEU A 99 -7.90 -3.93 -0.22
C LEU A 99 -8.58 -3.90 -1.58
N SER A 100 -8.84 -2.71 -2.10
CA SER A 100 -9.50 -2.54 -3.40
C SER A 100 -8.59 -2.95 -4.56
N TYR A 101 -9.16 -3.54 -5.63
CA TYR A 101 -8.41 -3.99 -6.80
C TYR A 101 -7.67 -2.86 -7.56
N ASN A 102 -8.05 -1.60 -7.37
CA ASN A 102 -7.38 -0.45 -7.99
C ASN A 102 -6.09 -0.03 -7.27
N VAL A 103 -5.74 -0.62 -6.14
CA VAL A 103 -4.41 -0.49 -5.55
C VAL A 103 -3.44 -1.33 -6.39
N ALA A 104 -2.34 -0.74 -6.86
CA ALA A 104 -1.30 -1.50 -7.54
C ALA A 104 -0.52 -2.30 -6.48
N VAL A 105 -0.63 -3.63 -6.53
CA VAL A 105 0.05 -4.51 -5.57
C VAL A 105 1.06 -5.40 -6.28
N GLY A 106 2.31 -5.31 -5.85
CA GLY A 106 3.42 -6.13 -6.31
C GLY A 106 3.30 -7.61 -5.92
N ARG A 107 4.39 -8.33 -5.94
CA ARG A 107 4.46 -9.77 -5.65
C ARG A 107 4.75 -10.01 -4.17
N ARG A 108 4.32 -11.16 -3.65
CA ARG A 108 4.64 -11.64 -2.29
C ARG A 108 4.28 -10.64 -1.18
N LEU A 109 3.16 -9.91 -1.37
CA LEU A 109 2.57 -9.16 -0.26
C LEU A 109 2.09 -10.14 0.80
N ARG A 110 2.54 -9.97 2.04
CA ARG A 110 2.09 -10.75 3.20
C ARG A 110 1.22 -9.87 4.09
N ILE A 111 0.01 -10.33 4.37
CA ILE A 111 -0.92 -9.68 5.30
C ILE A 111 -1.02 -10.59 6.53
N ASP A 112 -0.32 -10.21 7.59
CA ASP A 112 -0.28 -10.97 8.83
C ASP A 112 -1.41 -10.57 9.77
N HIS A 113 -2.09 -11.58 10.30
CA HIS A 113 -3.21 -11.46 11.21
C HIS A 113 -4.44 -10.80 10.56
N PHE A 114 -5.55 -10.78 11.27
CA PHE A 114 -6.75 -10.09 10.81
C PHE A 114 -7.11 -8.94 11.77
N GLY A 115 -7.90 -8.01 11.28
CA GLY A 115 -8.33 -6.85 12.04
C GLY A 115 -8.65 -5.69 11.12
N GLY A 116 -9.08 -4.57 11.66
CA GLY A 116 -9.53 -3.42 10.89
C GLY A 116 -8.43 -2.80 10.02
N MET A 117 -8.14 -3.38 8.85
CA MET A 117 -7.13 -2.86 7.91
C MET A 117 -7.75 -2.10 6.75
N ILE A 118 -7.24 -0.92 6.46
CA ILE A 118 -7.55 -0.15 5.25
C ILE A 118 -6.26 0.04 4.45
N LEU A 119 -6.09 -0.77 3.40
CA LEU A 119 -4.90 -0.73 2.56
C LEU A 119 -5.15 0.13 1.31
N GLY A 120 -5.43 1.41 1.54
CA GLY A 120 -5.78 2.40 0.53
C GLY A 120 -4.56 3.11 -0.08
N ALA A 121 -3.45 2.43 -0.28
CA ALA A 121 -2.25 2.96 -0.92
C ALA A 121 -2.48 3.22 -2.42
N ARG A 122 -1.59 3.99 -3.05
CA ARG A 122 -1.48 4.09 -4.51
C ARG A 122 -0.82 2.83 -5.07
N SER A 123 0.27 2.43 -4.46
CA SER A 123 1.00 1.22 -4.78
C SER A 123 1.64 0.60 -3.55
N ILE A 124 1.78 -0.72 -3.58
CA ILE A 124 2.51 -1.52 -2.61
C ILE A 124 3.47 -2.38 -3.41
N GLY A 125 4.75 -2.29 -3.12
CA GLY A 125 5.83 -2.99 -3.82
C GLY A 125 5.86 -4.50 -3.56
N ASP A 126 6.97 -5.11 -3.93
CA ASP A 126 7.24 -6.54 -3.74
C ASP A 126 7.73 -6.83 -2.32
N ASP A 127 7.46 -8.03 -1.81
CA ASP A 127 7.98 -8.53 -0.53
C ASP A 127 7.60 -7.65 0.68
N VAL A 128 6.42 -7.03 0.63
CA VAL A 128 5.94 -6.18 1.71
C VAL A 128 5.19 -7.01 2.75
N ILE A 129 5.43 -6.74 4.03
CA ILE A 129 4.73 -7.35 5.16
C ILE A 129 3.87 -6.27 5.83
N VAL A 130 2.57 -6.54 5.96
CA VAL A 130 1.62 -5.63 6.62
C VAL A 130 0.96 -6.37 7.78
N ARG A 131 1.01 -5.79 8.97
CA ARG A 131 0.37 -6.34 10.17
C ARG A 131 -0.99 -5.71 10.44
N GLN A 132 -1.76 -6.34 11.30
CA GLN A 132 -3.13 -5.96 11.66
C GLN A 132 -3.29 -4.49 12.03
N ASN A 133 -4.50 -3.96 11.86
CA ASN A 133 -4.92 -2.60 12.20
C ASN A 133 -4.14 -1.50 11.45
N THR A 134 -3.46 -1.83 10.36
CA THR A 134 -2.77 -0.84 9.53
C THR A 134 -3.77 -0.04 8.71
N THR A 135 -3.57 1.29 8.69
CA THR A 135 -4.34 2.21 7.86
C THR A 135 -3.43 2.92 6.86
N MET A 136 -3.73 2.79 5.57
CA MET A 136 -3.12 3.57 4.50
C MET A 136 -4.20 4.32 3.76
N GLY A 137 -3.98 5.61 3.46
CA GLY A 137 -4.99 6.36 2.73
C GLY A 137 -4.69 7.85 2.57
N ILE A 138 -5.74 8.57 2.24
CA ILE A 138 -5.70 10.03 2.13
C ILE A 138 -5.62 10.66 3.52
N ASN A 139 -5.00 11.83 3.60
CA ASN A 139 -4.98 12.65 4.82
C ASN A 139 -6.08 13.74 4.82
N SER A 140 -6.70 13.99 3.67
CA SER A 140 -7.78 14.97 3.53
C SER A 140 -8.77 14.55 2.45
N PRO A 141 -10.08 14.73 2.67
CA PRO A 141 -11.10 14.52 1.63
C PRO A 141 -10.95 15.47 0.42
N ALA A 142 -10.24 16.59 0.57
CA ALA A 142 -10.02 17.55 -0.52
C ALA A 142 -9.08 17.02 -1.61
N ASP A 143 -8.21 16.04 -1.30
CA ASP A 143 -7.32 15.40 -2.27
C ASP A 143 -7.40 13.87 -2.20
N LEU A 144 -8.29 13.32 -3.02
CA LEU A 144 -8.47 11.87 -3.13
C LEU A 144 -7.27 11.15 -3.79
N ASN A 145 -6.35 11.90 -4.39
CA ASN A 145 -5.11 11.37 -4.99
C ASN A 145 -3.96 11.28 -3.98
N ALA A 146 -4.09 11.93 -2.81
CA ALA A 146 -3.08 11.94 -1.77
C ALA A 146 -2.99 10.60 -1.05
N LYS A 147 -2.52 9.57 -1.76
CA LYS A 147 -2.34 8.21 -1.24
C LYS A 147 -0.88 7.80 -1.20
N PRO A 148 -0.45 7.06 -0.17
CA PRO A 148 0.94 6.64 -0.02
C PRO A 148 1.38 5.68 -1.11
N MET A 149 2.67 5.72 -1.44
CA MET A 149 3.39 4.77 -2.27
C MET A 149 4.35 3.99 -1.39
N ILE A 150 4.24 2.67 -1.39
CA ILE A 150 5.06 1.78 -0.57
C ILE A 150 6.06 1.06 -1.48
N GLY A 151 7.33 1.16 -1.17
CA GLY A 151 8.42 0.49 -1.87
C GLY A 151 8.48 -1.02 -1.61
N ASN A 152 9.60 -1.63 -1.97
CA ASN A 152 9.82 -3.07 -1.85
C ASN A 152 10.41 -3.45 -0.48
N ARG A 153 10.17 -4.67 -0.02
CA ARG A 153 10.74 -5.23 1.23
C ARG A 153 10.46 -4.35 2.46
N VAL A 154 9.31 -3.68 2.44
CA VAL A 154 8.86 -2.84 3.55
C VAL A 154 8.14 -3.69 4.58
N THR A 155 8.47 -3.50 5.86
CA THR A 155 7.75 -4.13 6.97
C THR A 155 6.94 -3.08 7.71
N ILE A 156 5.63 -3.29 7.82
CA ILE A 156 4.71 -2.35 8.46
C ILE A 156 4.15 -2.99 9.73
N GLY A 157 4.49 -2.39 10.86
CA GLY A 157 4.08 -2.83 12.19
C GLY A 157 2.59 -2.65 12.44
N ALA A 158 2.06 -3.42 13.39
CA ALA A 158 0.65 -3.38 13.76
C ALA A 158 0.19 -1.98 14.15
N GLY A 159 -1.01 -1.59 13.73
CA GLY A 159 -1.60 -0.29 14.08
C GLY A 159 -0.96 0.91 13.39
N ALA A 160 -0.04 0.72 12.46
CA ALA A 160 0.61 1.83 11.76
C ALA A 160 -0.39 2.61 10.89
N VAL A 161 -0.24 3.93 10.85
CA VAL A 161 -1.03 4.85 10.03
C VAL A 161 -0.10 5.58 9.06
N ILE A 162 -0.35 5.42 7.76
CA ILE A 162 0.44 6.03 6.70
C ILE A 162 -0.52 6.79 5.79
N VAL A 163 -0.50 8.12 5.84
CA VAL A 163 -1.52 8.93 5.16
C VAL A 163 -0.93 10.11 4.40
N GLY A 164 -1.57 10.43 3.28
CA GLY A 164 -1.18 11.54 2.42
C GLY A 164 -0.29 11.15 1.26
N HIS A 165 0.24 12.14 0.56
CA HIS A 165 1.26 11.99 -0.47
C HIS A 165 2.61 11.63 0.18
N VAL A 166 2.77 10.38 0.55
CA VAL A 166 3.95 9.88 1.25
C VAL A 166 4.59 8.78 0.44
N THR A 167 5.90 8.87 0.24
CA THR A 167 6.70 7.80 -0.36
C THR A 167 7.49 7.08 0.72
N ILE A 168 7.27 5.78 0.83
CA ILE A 168 8.05 4.90 1.69
C ILE A 168 9.04 4.16 0.80
N GLY A 169 10.32 4.41 1.01
CA GLY A 169 11.39 3.78 0.22
C GLY A 169 11.54 2.28 0.49
N ASP A 170 12.41 1.64 -0.29
CA ASP A 170 12.72 0.21 -0.14
C ASP A 170 13.38 -0.09 1.21
N ASP A 171 13.20 -1.31 1.72
CA ASP A 171 13.82 -1.79 2.95
C ASP A 171 13.48 -0.95 4.20
N VAL A 172 12.36 -0.24 4.19
CA VAL A 172 11.89 0.54 5.34
C VAL A 172 11.19 -0.36 6.35
N VAL A 173 11.36 -0.04 7.62
CA VAL A 173 10.54 -0.59 8.71
C VAL A 173 9.70 0.52 9.32
N ILE A 174 8.39 0.31 9.34
CA ILE A 174 7.45 1.17 10.06
C ILE A 174 7.13 0.49 11.40
N GLY A 175 7.41 1.17 12.49
CA GLY A 175 7.15 0.66 13.84
C GLY A 175 5.66 0.50 14.11
N ALA A 176 5.32 -0.38 15.07
CA ALA A 176 3.93 -0.52 15.52
C ALA A 176 3.38 0.83 16.05
N ASN A 177 2.11 1.10 15.71
CA ASN A 177 1.40 2.35 16.08
C ASN A 177 2.10 3.64 15.60
N ALA A 178 3.01 3.56 14.63
CA ALA A 178 3.64 4.75 14.06
C ALA A 178 2.67 5.53 13.17
N VAL A 179 2.72 6.86 13.24
CA VAL A 179 1.94 7.76 12.37
C VAL A 179 2.88 8.46 11.41
N VAL A 180 2.86 8.02 10.15
CA VAL A 180 3.73 8.49 9.07
C VAL A 180 2.96 9.44 8.16
N THR A 181 3.39 10.71 8.13
CA THR A 181 2.78 11.78 7.35
C THR A 181 3.78 12.50 6.42
N ARG A 182 4.97 11.95 6.28
CA ARG A 182 6.04 12.46 5.41
C ARG A 182 6.86 11.30 4.83
N ASP A 183 7.60 11.59 3.78
CA ASP A 183 8.43 10.60 3.10
C ASP A 183 9.44 9.93 4.03
N VAL A 184 9.65 8.64 3.84
CA VAL A 184 10.66 7.85 4.54
C VAL A 184 11.66 7.32 3.52
N PRO A 185 12.93 7.78 3.58
CA PRO A 185 13.96 7.30 2.66
C PRO A 185 14.19 5.78 2.79
N ALA A 186 14.68 5.15 1.73
CA ALA A 186 15.01 3.74 1.74
C ALA A 186 15.96 3.39 2.92
N ARG A 187 15.83 2.17 3.46
CA ARG A 187 16.70 1.64 4.53
C ARG A 187 16.61 2.43 5.84
N HIS A 188 15.43 2.99 6.14
CA HIS A 188 15.15 3.71 7.38
C HIS A 188 14.09 3.01 8.24
N LEU A 189 14.11 3.33 9.52
CA LEU A 189 13.06 3.03 10.49
C LEU A 189 12.25 4.30 10.72
N ALA A 190 10.92 4.20 10.67
CA ALA A 190 10.00 5.25 11.08
C ALA A 190 9.14 4.74 12.24
N ALA A 191 9.24 5.38 13.42
CA ALA A 191 8.52 4.95 14.62
C ALA A 191 8.05 6.13 15.44
N GLY A 192 6.94 5.97 16.18
CA GLY A 192 6.35 6.98 17.07
C GLY A 192 5.23 7.80 16.43
N VAL A 193 4.68 8.76 17.20
CA VAL A 193 3.56 9.64 16.85
C VAL A 193 3.92 11.10 17.19
N PRO A 194 4.22 11.95 16.19
CA PRO A 194 4.50 11.61 14.78
C PRO A 194 5.77 10.78 14.62
N ALA A 195 5.85 10.01 13.50
CA ALA A 195 6.97 9.11 13.29
C ALA A 195 8.31 9.84 13.17
N GLN A 196 9.28 9.41 13.96
CA GLN A 196 10.68 9.81 13.86
C GLN A 196 11.39 8.87 12.89
N ILE A 197 12.12 9.44 11.94
CA ILE A 197 12.81 8.71 10.87
C ILE A 197 14.29 8.60 11.23
N ARG A 198 14.83 7.38 11.24
CA ARG A 198 16.22 7.08 11.58
C ARG A 198 16.81 6.04 10.61
N PRO A 199 18.07 6.13 10.22
CA PRO A 199 18.72 5.08 9.45
C PRO A 199 18.65 3.73 10.18
N ARG A 200 18.43 2.64 9.43
CA ARG A 200 18.50 1.27 9.97
C ARG A 200 19.94 0.87 10.17
N ARG A 201 20.27 0.38 11.37
CA ARG A 201 21.63 -0.07 11.74
C ARG A 201 21.85 -1.55 11.48
N ASP A 202 20.80 -2.31 11.24
CA ASP A 202 20.79 -3.76 11.02
C ASP A 202 21.03 -4.18 9.56
N LEU A 203 21.12 -3.21 8.65
CA LEU A 203 21.46 -3.46 7.25
C LEU A 203 22.92 -3.10 6.97
N PRO A 204 23.62 -3.87 6.10
CA PRO A 204 24.96 -3.51 5.64
C PRO A 204 24.91 -2.12 4.95
N PRO A 205 26.00 -1.37 4.93
CA PRO A 205 26.08 -0.12 4.17
C PRO A 205 25.71 -0.35 2.70
N ALA A 206 25.17 0.69 2.06
CA ALA A 206 24.69 0.65 0.68
C ALA A 206 25.86 0.59 -0.30
#